data_d9a6baec0ef2489b4083f6095e6d0259
#
_entry.id   d9a6baec0ef2489b4083f6095e6d0259
#
_cell.length_a   1.000
_cell.length_b   1.000
_cell.length_c   1.000
_cell.angle_alpha   90.00
_cell.angle_beta   90.00
_cell.angle_gamma   90.00
#
_symmetry.space_group_name_H-M   'P 1'
#
loop_
_entity.id
_entity.type
_entity.pdbx_description
1 polymer ?
#
loop_
_entity_poly.entity_id
_entity_poly.type
_entity_poly.pdbx_seq_one_letter_code
_entity_poly.pdbx_strand_id
1 'polypeptide(L)'
;DFCLSRGLGDVYKRQYYDTCNNISSLYVAREYLEDAMILDGDQLVYNPEILAVEFERSGYNCIWTEEKTDEWLLTEAQGVVTSCSRTGGEKGWQLYSVSRWSKEDGQKLKRHLEREFEEKKNTQIYWDDVALFCYPQEYQLGIRQMHRGDIVEIDSLEELAELDESYRKYVEGGRENEGK
;
A
#
# COMPACT_ATOMS: atom_id res chain seq x y z
N ASP A 1 -1.15 17.07 12.29
CA ASP A 1 -2.51 16.72 12.74
C ASP A 1 -2.46 15.42 13.49
N PHE A 2 -2.95 15.45 14.74
CA PHE A 2 -3.00 14.28 15.61
C PHE A 2 -4.28 13.48 15.31
N CYS A 3 -4.16 12.34 14.67
CA CYS A 3 -5.22 11.35 14.69
C CYS A 3 -5.11 10.56 16.00
N LEU A 4 -5.98 10.87 16.96
CA LEU A 4 -6.11 10.12 18.20
C LEU A 4 -6.97 8.89 17.96
N SER A 5 -6.38 7.76 17.62
CA SER A 5 -7.07 6.48 17.72
C SER A 5 -7.13 6.08 19.19
N ARG A 6 -8.32 6.09 19.77
CA ARG A 6 -8.52 5.62 21.14
C ARG A 6 -8.38 4.10 21.18
N GLY A 7 -7.19 3.63 21.56
CA GLY A 7 -7.01 2.28 22.05
C GLY A 7 -6.61 1.20 21.06
N LEU A 8 -6.20 1.55 19.82
CA LEU A 8 -5.71 0.61 18.82
C LEU A 8 -4.38 1.07 18.24
N GLY A 9 -3.30 0.98 19.03
CA GLY A 9 -1.95 1.17 18.55
C GLY A 9 -1.33 2.54 18.76
N ASP A 10 -0.04 2.62 18.50
CA ASP A 10 0.77 3.83 18.61
C ASP A 10 0.72 4.64 17.31
N VAL A 11 0.63 5.96 17.41
CA VAL A 11 0.69 6.86 16.27
C VAL A 11 2.09 7.45 16.17
N TYR A 12 2.78 7.19 15.06
CA TYR A 12 4.10 7.74 14.79
C TYR A 12 4.01 8.88 13.79
N LYS A 13 4.72 9.99 14.08
CA LYS A 13 4.87 11.08 13.13
C LYS A 13 5.82 10.64 12.03
N ARG A 14 5.42 10.77 10.76
CA ARG A 14 6.28 10.55 9.59
C ARG A 14 7.34 11.66 9.51
N GLN A 15 8.53 11.38 10.03
CA GLN A 15 9.63 12.36 10.15
C GLN A 15 10.28 12.70 8.79
N TYR A 16 10.08 11.83 7.79
CA TYR A 16 10.78 11.89 6.50
C TYR A 16 9.86 12.26 5.34
N TYR A 17 8.68 12.80 5.63
CA TYR A 17 7.65 13.06 4.62
C TYR A 17 8.15 13.89 3.44
N ASP A 18 8.88 14.98 3.71
CA ASP A 18 9.33 15.93 2.69
C ASP A 18 10.56 15.48 1.90
N THR A 19 11.25 14.42 2.35
CA THR A 19 12.59 14.06 1.84
C THR A 19 12.70 12.62 1.36
N CYS A 20 11.72 11.76 1.65
CA CYS A 20 11.75 10.34 1.32
C CYS A 20 10.40 9.89 0.75
N ASN A 21 10.42 8.84 -0.05
CA ASN A 21 9.21 8.16 -0.50
C ASN A 21 8.57 7.33 0.64
N ASN A 22 7.50 6.60 0.36
CA ASN A 22 6.70 5.87 1.36
C ASN A 22 7.45 4.72 2.05
N ILE A 23 8.61 4.27 1.55
CA ILE A 23 9.50 3.37 2.30
C ILE A 23 9.78 3.92 3.70
N SER A 24 9.88 5.24 3.85
CA SER A 24 10.10 5.89 5.14
C SER A 24 8.96 5.69 6.14
N SER A 25 7.73 5.59 5.64
CA SER A 25 6.55 5.34 6.49
C SER A 25 6.61 3.95 7.09
N LEU A 26 6.90 2.94 6.25
CA LEU A 26 7.02 1.57 6.73
C LEU A 26 8.28 1.36 7.57
N TYR A 27 9.39 2.06 7.25
CA TYR A 27 10.60 2.04 8.08
C TYR A 27 10.33 2.53 9.50
N VAL A 28 9.54 3.59 9.67
CA VAL A 28 9.15 4.09 11.01
C VAL A 28 8.31 3.05 11.76
N ALA A 29 7.42 2.34 11.07
CA ALA A 29 6.55 1.33 11.65
C ALA A 29 7.16 -0.08 11.73
N ARG A 30 8.43 -0.27 11.34
CA ARG A 30 9.06 -1.58 11.13
C ARG A 30 9.05 -2.53 12.32
N GLU A 31 8.93 -2.00 13.54
CA GLU A 31 8.85 -2.83 14.76
C GLU A 31 7.53 -3.59 14.89
N TYR A 32 6.52 -3.27 14.09
CA TYR A 32 5.17 -3.81 14.16
C TYR A 32 4.80 -4.70 12.96
N LEU A 33 5.78 -5.18 12.20
CA LEU A 33 5.56 -5.94 10.97
C LEU A 33 5.31 -7.44 11.18
N GLU A 34 5.45 -7.94 12.41
CA GLU A 34 5.15 -9.36 12.72
C GLU A 34 3.64 -9.57 12.77
N ASP A 35 3.13 -10.54 11.99
CA ASP A 35 1.70 -10.85 11.86
C ASP A 35 0.85 -9.60 11.55
N ALA A 36 1.35 -8.75 10.67
CA ALA A 36 0.79 -7.44 10.38
C ALA A 36 -0.03 -7.41 9.10
N MET A 37 -0.95 -6.45 9.06
CA MET A 37 -1.59 -5.98 7.86
C MET A 37 -1.14 -4.53 7.59
N ILE A 38 -0.79 -4.24 6.35
CA ILE A 38 -0.40 -2.89 5.90
C ILE A 38 -1.47 -2.41 4.92
N LEU A 39 -1.93 -1.18 5.13
CA LEU A 39 -2.87 -0.47 4.26
C LEU A 39 -2.34 0.95 4.06
N ASP A 40 -2.58 1.51 2.88
CA ASP A 40 -2.36 2.93 2.64
C ASP A 40 -3.49 3.78 3.24
N GLY A 41 -3.18 5.01 3.62
CA GLY A 41 -4.08 5.85 4.40
C GLY A 41 -5.17 6.56 3.59
N ASP A 42 -5.13 6.46 2.27
CA ASP A 42 -6.04 7.01 1.27
C ASP A 42 -7.08 5.98 0.77
N GLN A 43 -7.13 4.83 1.39
CA GLN A 43 -8.01 3.73 1.00
C GLN A 43 -9.27 3.66 1.85
N LEU A 44 -10.43 3.63 1.19
CA LEU A 44 -11.73 3.42 1.79
C LEU A 44 -12.21 1.99 1.53
N VAL A 45 -12.33 1.20 2.60
CA VAL A 45 -12.73 -0.20 2.54
C VAL A 45 -14.24 -0.33 2.65
N TYR A 46 -14.90 -0.84 1.61
CA TYR A 46 -16.33 -1.12 1.59
C TYR A 46 -16.66 -2.56 1.97
N ASN A 47 -15.80 -3.50 1.61
CA ASN A 47 -15.96 -4.90 1.99
C ASN A 47 -14.96 -5.28 3.09
N PRO A 48 -15.40 -5.42 4.35
CA PRO A 48 -14.51 -5.77 5.46
C PRO A 48 -13.88 -7.16 5.35
N GLU A 49 -14.40 -8.04 4.49
CA GLU A 49 -13.82 -9.38 4.29
C GLU A 49 -12.42 -9.33 3.68
N ILE A 50 -12.09 -8.26 2.94
CA ILE A 50 -10.72 -8.07 2.43
C ILE A 50 -9.69 -7.86 3.55
N LEU A 51 -10.14 -7.55 4.76
CA LEU A 51 -9.33 -7.39 5.94
C LEU A 51 -9.27 -8.66 6.82
N ALA A 52 -9.84 -9.78 6.36
CA ALA A 52 -9.76 -11.04 7.12
C ALA A 52 -8.30 -11.43 7.38
N VAL A 53 -7.99 -11.84 8.61
CA VAL A 53 -6.62 -12.07 9.07
C VAL A 53 -6.05 -13.43 8.64
N GLU A 54 -6.90 -14.38 8.27
CA GLU A 54 -6.49 -15.70 7.81
C GLU A 54 -5.86 -15.62 6.42
N PHE A 55 -4.66 -16.10 6.29
CA PHE A 55 -3.95 -16.19 5.01
C PHE A 55 -2.94 -17.34 5.03
N GLU A 56 -2.76 -17.97 3.87
CA GLU A 56 -1.83 -19.10 3.74
C GLU A 56 -0.37 -18.65 3.71
N ARG A 57 -0.14 -17.46 3.18
CA ARG A 57 1.19 -16.85 3.03
C ARG A 57 1.10 -15.32 2.98
N SER A 58 2.19 -14.65 3.28
CA SER A 58 2.30 -13.21 3.08
C SER A 58 2.01 -12.84 1.64
N GLY A 59 1.43 -11.66 1.40
CA GLY A 59 1.10 -11.24 0.05
C GLY A 59 0.14 -10.07 0.00
N TYR A 60 -0.39 -9.84 -1.19
CA TYR A 60 -1.17 -8.65 -1.52
C TYR A 60 -2.61 -8.99 -1.88
N ASN A 61 -3.51 -8.09 -1.55
CA ASN A 61 -4.85 -8.10 -2.10
C ASN A 61 -4.79 -7.51 -3.52
N CYS A 62 -5.40 -8.20 -4.47
CA CYS A 62 -5.35 -7.81 -5.88
C CYS A 62 -6.71 -8.03 -6.56
N ILE A 63 -6.94 -7.26 -7.62
CA ILE A 63 -8.08 -7.42 -8.51
C ILE A 63 -7.58 -7.93 -9.86
N TRP A 64 -8.18 -8.98 -10.40
CA TRP A 64 -7.88 -9.40 -11.76
C TRP A 64 -8.46 -8.40 -12.75
N THR A 65 -7.62 -7.91 -13.66
CA THR A 65 -8.05 -7.05 -14.76
C THR A 65 -7.67 -7.65 -16.10
N GLU A 66 -8.55 -7.47 -17.10
CA GLU A 66 -8.32 -7.73 -18.51
C GLU A 66 -8.38 -6.43 -19.32
N GLU A 67 -8.32 -5.31 -18.64
CA GLU A 67 -8.27 -3.97 -19.22
C GLU A 67 -6.85 -3.43 -19.10
N LYS A 68 -6.42 -2.69 -20.12
CA LYS A 68 -5.14 -1.99 -20.06
C LYS A 68 -5.13 -1.00 -18.92
N THR A 69 -4.09 -1.07 -18.11
CA THR A 69 -3.89 -0.19 -16.96
C THR A 69 -2.42 0.19 -16.85
N ASP A 70 -2.15 1.33 -16.24
CA ASP A 70 -0.80 1.79 -15.87
C ASP A 70 -0.47 1.43 -14.40
N GLU A 71 -1.45 0.86 -13.66
CA GLU A 71 -1.28 0.38 -12.30
C GLU A 71 -0.34 -0.84 -12.22
N TRP A 72 0.25 -1.05 -11.06
CA TRP A 72 1.14 -2.19 -10.86
C TRP A 72 0.41 -3.52 -11.05
N LEU A 73 0.97 -4.37 -11.91
CA LEU A 73 0.42 -5.68 -12.20
C LEU A 73 1.35 -6.80 -11.73
N LEU A 74 0.79 -7.69 -10.93
CA LEU A 74 1.46 -8.93 -10.53
C LEU A 74 1.13 -10.07 -11.51
N THR A 75 2.12 -10.91 -11.73
CA THR A 75 1.95 -12.23 -12.35
C THR A 75 2.17 -13.28 -11.29
N GLU A 76 1.37 -14.34 -11.32
CA GLU A 76 1.50 -15.46 -10.39
C GLU A 76 1.63 -16.79 -11.13
N ALA A 77 2.24 -17.77 -10.48
CA ALA A 77 2.21 -19.16 -10.89
C ALA A 77 2.07 -20.04 -9.65
N GLN A 78 1.09 -20.95 -9.67
CA GLN A 78 0.81 -21.88 -8.57
C GLN A 78 0.58 -21.19 -7.22
N GLY A 79 -0.10 -20.02 -7.24
CA GLY A 79 -0.41 -19.22 -6.06
C GLY A 79 0.75 -18.41 -5.48
N VAL A 80 1.86 -18.29 -6.23
CA VAL A 80 3.03 -17.49 -5.84
C VAL A 80 3.27 -16.38 -6.86
N VAL A 81 3.49 -15.17 -6.40
CA VAL A 81 3.89 -14.02 -7.25
C VAL A 81 5.25 -14.31 -7.86
N THR A 82 5.33 -14.23 -9.17
CA THR A 82 6.55 -14.48 -9.96
C THR A 82 7.18 -13.23 -10.51
N SER A 83 6.38 -12.19 -10.74
CA SER A 83 6.88 -10.89 -11.20
C SER A 83 5.88 -9.77 -10.92
N CYS A 84 6.39 -8.53 -10.97
CA CYS A 84 5.60 -7.31 -10.90
C CYS A 84 6.00 -6.36 -12.03
N SER A 85 5.01 -5.80 -12.74
CA SER A 85 5.20 -4.69 -13.67
C SER A 85 4.79 -3.39 -12.99
N ARG A 86 5.71 -2.40 -12.93
CA ARG A 86 5.42 -1.07 -12.42
C ARG A 86 4.72 -0.14 -13.41
N THR A 87 4.67 -0.55 -14.67
CA THR A 87 4.13 0.25 -15.77
C THR A 87 2.85 -0.34 -16.33
N GLY A 88 2.20 -1.17 -15.53
CA GLY A 88 0.96 -1.82 -15.91
C GLY A 88 1.11 -2.84 -17.02
N GLY A 89 0.06 -2.99 -17.82
CA GLY A 89 -0.03 -3.94 -18.93
C GLY A 89 -1.46 -4.12 -19.42
N GLU A 90 -1.66 -5.12 -20.29
CA GLU A 90 -2.96 -5.41 -20.90
C GLU A 90 -3.87 -6.24 -19.97
N LYS A 91 -3.28 -7.05 -19.09
CA LYS A 91 -3.99 -7.89 -18.12
C LYS A 91 -3.07 -8.39 -17.03
N GLY A 92 -3.64 -8.68 -15.87
CA GLY A 92 -2.91 -9.22 -14.73
C GLY A 92 -3.64 -8.97 -13.40
N TRP A 93 -2.96 -9.23 -12.31
CA TRP A 93 -3.43 -8.94 -10.96
C TRP A 93 -3.01 -7.52 -10.57
N GLN A 94 -3.96 -6.58 -10.66
CA GLN A 94 -3.73 -5.21 -10.22
C GLN A 94 -3.52 -5.20 -8.71
N LEU A 95 -2.37 -4.66 -8.30
CA LEU A 95 -1.98 -4.57 -6.90
C LEU A 95 -2.72 -3.41 -6.24
N TYR A 96 -3.29 -3.70 -5.08
CA TYR A 96 -3.74 -2.70 -4.12
C TYR A 96 -2.85 -2.82 -2.88
N SER A 97 -2.46 -1.69 -2.30
CA SER A 97 -1.53 -1.66 -1.15
C SER A 97 -2.15 -2.18 0.15
N VAL A 98 -3.06 -3.15 0.06
CA VAL A 98 -3.53 -3.96 1.19
C VAL A 98 -2.72 -5.24 1.20
N SER A 99 -1.86 -5.42 2.18
CA SER A 99 -0.98 -6.58 2.27
C SER A 99 -0.98 -7.20 3.65
N ARG A 100 -0.58 -8.46 3.70
CA ARG A 100 -0.47 -9.24 4.94
C ARG A 100 0.88 -9.88 5.04
N TRP A 101 1.42 -9.86 6.24
CA TRP A 101 2.75 -10.32 6.52
C TRP A 101 2.71 -11.29 7.70
N SER A 102 3.17 -12.51 7.47
CA SER A 102 3.39 -13.47 8.54
C SER A 102 4.48 -12.97 9.49
N LYS A 103 4.55 -13.56 10.66
CA LYS A 103 5.62 -13.24 11.61
C LYS A 103 7.02 -13.36 10.97
N GLU A 104 7.26 -14.47 10.26
CA GLU A 104 8.56 -14.73 9.64
C GLU A 104 8.88 -13.70 8.53
N ASP A 105 7.93 -13.45 7.63
CA ASP A 105 8.13 -12.51 6.54
C ASP A 105 8.15 -11.06 7.01
N GLY A 106 7.39 -10.71 8.05
CA GLY A 106 7.47 -9.41 8.70
C GLY A 106 8.84 -9.14 9.31
N GLN A 107 9.45 -10.14 9.94
CA GLN A 107 10.84 -10.05 10.44
C GLN A 107 11.87 -9.91 9.31
N LYS A 108 11.66 -10.60 8.17
CA LYS A 108 12.49 -10.40 6.98
C LYS A 108 12.33 -8.99 6.43
N LEU A 109 11.08 -8.53 6.29
CA LEU A 109 10.75 -7.19 5.77
C LEU A 109 11.40 -6.11 6.62
N LYS A 110 11.31 -6.22 7.95
CA LYS A 110 12.02 -5.29 8.86
C LYS A 110 13.51 -5.20 8.54
N ARG A 111 14.22 -6.34 8.48
CA ARG A 111 15.66 -6.36 8.18
C ARG A 111 15.99 -5.77 6.81
N HIS A 112 15.15 -6.04 5.81
CA HIS A 112 15.35 -5.53 4.47
C HIS A 112 15.06 -4.01 4.38
N LEU A 113 14.05 -3.52 5.09
CA LEU A 113 13.80 -2.08 5.23
C LEU A 113 14.98 -1.36 5.88
N GLU A 114 15.51 -1.88 6.98
CA GLU A 114 16.70 -1.33 7.64
C GLU A 114 17.88 -1.29 6.68
N ARG A 115 18.13 -2.37 5.94
CA ARG A 115 19.21 -2.43 4.96
C ARG A 115 19.04 -1.44 3.81
N GLU A 116 17.85 -1.35 3.22
CA GLU A 116 17.60 -0.40 2.14
C GLU A 116 17.69 1.05 2.63
N PHE A 117 17.02 1.35 3.73
CA PHE A 117 16.89 2.72 4.23
C PHE A 117 18.16 3.22 4.93
N GLU A 118 18.74 2.42 5.83
CA GLU A 118 19.88 2.84 6.66
C GLU A 118 21.23 2.63 5.97
N GLU A 119 21.47 1.42 5.39
CA GLU A 119 22.76 1.08 4.82
C GLU A 119 22.91 1.62 3.40
N LYS A 120 21.95 1.31 2.52
CA LYS A 120 22.01 1.70 1.10
C LYS A 120 21.54 3.12 0.83
N LYS A 121 20.88 3.78 1.80
CA LYS A 121 20.26 5.11 1.62
C LYS A 121 19.26 5.18 0.47
N ASN A 122 18.59 4.07 0.20
CA ASN A 122 17.61 3.93 -0.87
C ASN A 122 16.23 4.47 -0.43
N THR A 123 16.17 5.77 -0.20
CA THR A 123 15.04 6.44 0.45
C THR A 123 13.93 6.87 -0.51
N GLN A 124 14.13 6.69 -1.84
CA GLN A 124 13.20 7.16 -2.87
C GLN A 124 12.36 6.04 -3.49
N ILE A 125 12.49 4.81 -3.01
CA ILE A 125 11.68 3.69 -3.46
C ILE A 125 10.37 3.60 -2.68
N TYR A 126 9.41 2.87 -3.25
CA TYR A 126 8.22 2.43 -2.51
C TYR A 126 8.58 1.31 -1.54
N TRP A 127 7.83 1.17 -0.45
CA TRP A 127 8.09 0.09 0.49
C TRP A 127 7.80 -1.30 -0.13
N ASP A 128 6.86 -1.38 -1.06
CA ASP A 128 6.55 -2.58 -1.84
C ASP A 128 7.73 -3.06 -2.69
N ASP A 129 8.57 -2.13 -3.13
CA ASP A 129 9.79 -2.44 -3.89
C ASP A 129 10.72 -3.39 -3.12
N VAL A 130 10.69 -3.30 -1.81
CA VAL A 130 11.59 -4.10 -0.96
C VAL A 130 11.35 -5.60 -1.21
N ALA A 131 10.11 -6.06 -1.12
CA ALA A 131 9.82 -7.48 -1.33
C ALA A 131 9.70 -7.85 -2.81
N LEU A 132 9.15 -6.96 -3.65
CA LEU A 132 8.85 -7.28 -5.06
C LEU A 132 10.06 -7.13 -5.99
N PHE A 133 11.02 -6.25 -5.68
CA PHE A 133 12.13 -5.95 -6.58
C PHE A 133 13.51 -6.04 -5.91
N CYS A 134 13.66 -5.64 -4.65
CA CYS A 134 14.98 -5.69 -4.00
C CYS A 134 15.35 -7.10 -3.55
N TYR A 135 14.36 -7.86 -3.04
CA TYR A 135 14.59 -9.20 -2.50
C TYR A 135 13.54 -10.24 -2.95
N PRO A 136 13.15 -10.29 -4.24
CA PRO A 136 12.03 -11.14 -4.70
C PRO A 136 12.27 -12.63 -4.44
N GLN A 137 13.52 -13.08 -4.34
CA GLN A 137 13.86 -14.48 -4.12
C GLN A 137 13.73 -14.92 -2.64
N GLU A 138 13.57 -13.96 -1.74
CA GLU A 138 13.48 -14.24 -0.30
C GLU A 138 12.03 -14.35 0.20
N TYR A 139 11.05 -14.05 -0.68
CA TYR A 139 9.64 -14.10 -0.35
C TYR A 139 8.88 -15.03 -1.30
N GLN A 140 7.88 -15.69 -0.75
CA GLN A 140 6.89 -16.46 -1.51
C GLN A 140 5.52 -15.78 -1.34
N LEU A 141 5.39 -14.59 -1.93
CA LEU A 141 4.18 -13.79 -1.79
C LEU A 141 3.01 -14.42 -2.54
N GLY A 142 1.84 -14.38 -1.93
CA GLY A 142 0.58 -14.81 -2.54
C GLY A 142 -0.26 -13.65 -3.03
N ILE A 143 -1.31 -14.01 -3.76
CA ILE A 143 -2.36 -13.08 -4.16
C ILE A 143 -3.65 -13.46 -3.43
N ARG A 144 -4.31 -12.45 -2.89
CA ARG A 144 -5.65 -12.55 -2.35
C ARG A 144 -6.60 -11.76 -3.22
N GLN A 145 -7.51 -12.47 -3.85
CA GLN A 145 -8.45 -11.86 -4.78
C GLN A 145 -9.43 -10.96 -4.04
N MET A 146 -9.60 -9.75 -4.57
CA MET A 146 -10.68 -8.82 -4.29
C MET A 146 -11.53 -8.59 -5.54
N HIS A 147 -12.66 -7.91 -5.36
CA HIS A 147 -13.55 -7.50 -6.44
C HIS A 147 -13.60 -5.97 -6.56
N ARG A 148 -13.93 -5.49 -7.75
CA ARG A 148 -14.14 -4.04 -7.97
C ARG A 148 -15.21 -3.53 -7.00
N GLY A 149 -14.89 -2.44 -6.29
CA GLY A 149 -15.76 -1.84 -5.29
C GLY A 149 -15.57 -2.36 -3.86
N ASP A 150 -14.73 -3.37 -3.62
CA ASP A 150 -14.35 -3.78 -2.26
C ASP A 150 -13.53 -2.70 -1.55
N ILE A 151 -12.76 -1.94 -2.34
CA ILE A 151 -11.93 -0.84 -1.89
C ILE A 151 -11.94 0.28 -2.93
N VAL A 152 -11.82 1.52 -2.47
CA VAL A 152 -11.66 2.72 -3.30
C VAL A 152 -10.48 3.51 -2.76
N GLU A 153 -9.59 3.92 -3.65
CA GLU A 153 -8.48 4.81 -3.38
C GLU A 153 -8.93 6.24 -3.64
N ILE A 154 -8.49 7.18 -2.82
CA ILE A 154 -8.89 8.59 -2.88
C ILE A 154 -7.61 9.41 -3.06
N ASP A 155 -7.30 9.76 -4.30
CA ASP A 155 -6.07 10.47 -4.68
C ASP A 155 -6.24 12.00 -4.71
N SER A 156 -7.49 12.45 -4.77
CA SER A 156 -7.79 13.87 -4.93
C SER A 156 -8.92 14.36 -4.04
N LEU A 157 -8.95 15.67 -3.80
CA LEU A 157 -10.04 16.33 -3.09
C LEU A 157 -11.35 16.25 -3.88
N GLU A 158 -11.26 16.23 -5.21
CA GLU A 158 -12.39 16.05 -6.11
C GLU A 158 -13.06 14.69 -5.91
N GLU A 159 -12.28 13.61 -5.89
CA GLU A 159 -12.77 12.25 -5.62
C GLU A 159 -13.39 12.13 -4.22
N LEU A 160 -12.73 12.74 -3.22
CA LEU A 160 -13.29 12.78 -1.87
C LEU A 160 -14.64 13.52 -1.85
N ALA A 161 -14.79 14.63 -2.62
CA ALA A 161 -16.02 15.39 -2.71
C ALA A 161 -17.13 14.68 -3.51
N GLU A 162 -16.78 13.71 -4.36
CA GLU A 162 -17.74 12.81 -5.01
C GLU A 162 -18.32 11.79 -4.03
N LEU A 163 -17.49 11.33 -3.09
CA LEU A 163 -17.88 10.38 -2.05
C LEU A 163 -18.63 11.05 -0.88
N ASP A 164 -18.24 12.27 -0.53
CA ASP A 164 -18.86 13.06 0.55
C ASP A 164 -19.00 14.53 0.14
N GLU A 165 -20.23 14.95 -0.15
CA GLU A 165 -20.57 16.33 -0.57
C GLU A 165 -20.08 17.42 0.42
N SER A 166 -19.86 17.09 1.68
CA SER A 166 -19.37 18.07 2.67
C SER A 166 -18.00 18.66 2.32
N TYR A 167 -17.21 17.96 1.49
CA TYR A 167 -15.90 18.39 1.01
C TYR A 167 -15.96 19.29 -0.24
N ARG A 168 -17.08 19.37 -0.97
CA ARG A 168 -17.25 20.17 -2.20
C ARG A 168 -16.87 21.65 -2.03
N LYS A 169 -17.15 22.21 -0.86
CA LYS A 169 -16.78 23.59 -0.51
C LYS A 169 -15.26 23.84 -0.55
N TYR A 170 -14.45 22.82 -0.34
CA TYR A 170 -12.98 22.96 -0.36
C TYR A 170 -12.44 22.87 -1.78
N VAL A 171 -13.08 22.11 -2.66
CA VAL A 171 -12.76 22.07 -4.10
C VAL A 171 -13.02 23.44 -4.75
N GLU A 172 -14.16 24.06 -4.43
CA GLU A 172 -14.53 25.38 -4.96
C GLU A 172 -13.62 26.49 -4.43
N GLY A 173 -13.29 26.49 -3.12
CA GLY A 173 -12.42 27.47 -2.49
C GLY A 173 -10.94 27.38 -2.92
N GLY A 174 -10.47 26.20 -3.35
CA GLY A 174 -9.11 26.02 -3.89
C GLY A 174 -8.89 26.72 -5.22
N ARG A 175 -9.89 26.74 -6.10
CA ARG A 175 -9.83 27.37 -7.42
C ARG A 175 -9.77 28.91 -7.37
N GLU A 176 -10.26 29.54 -6.30
CA GLU A 176 -10.20 30.99 -6.12
C GLU A 176 -8.78 31.49 -5.73
N ASN A 177 -7.92 30.64 -5.18
CA ASN A 177 -6.58 31.00 -4.73
C ASN A 177 -5.48 30.79 -5.80
N GLU A 178 -5.72 30.02 -6.85
CA GLU A 178 -4.77 29.82 -7.96
C GLU A 178 -4.85 30.93 -9.04
N GLY A 179 -5.79 31.86 -8.93
CA GLY A 179 -6.04 32.94 -9.88
C GLY A 179 -5.49 34.34 -9.48
N LYS A 180 -4.56 34.39 -8.50
CA LYS A 180 -3.96 35.69 -8.08
C LYS A 180 -2.45 35.72 -8.23
#